data_5eaeb60058d34fbef6d674caa072251b
#
_entry.id   5eaeb60058d34fbef6d674caa072251b
#
_cell.length_a   1.000
_cell.length_b   1.000
_cell.length_c   1.000
_cell.angle_alpha   90.00
_cell.angle_beta   90.00
_cell.angle_gamma   90.00
#
_symmetry.space_group_name_H-M   'P 1'
#
loop_
_entity.id
_entity.type
_entity.pdbx_description
1 polymer ?
#
loop_
_entity_poly.entity_id
_entity_poly.type
_entity_poly.pdbx_seq_one_letter_code
_entity_poly.pdbx_strand_id
1 'polypeptide(L)' 'MDNNRTTVLKDGDQCLVIAGTHKGKWGIISDINTSKTGHVTITVEQASSIRFKTLMRNVIAKEK' A
#
# COMPACT_ATOMS: atom_id res chain seq x y z
N MET A 1 12.20 15.37 13.00
CA MET A 1 11.81 15.03 12.87
C MET A 1 11.27 14.43 12.67
N ASP A 2 11.09 14.27 12.57
CA ASP A 2 10.53 13.62 12.27
C ASP A 2 10.12 13.03 12.03
N ASN A 3 9.92 12.82 12.01
CA ASN A 3 9.55 12.08 11.78
C ASN A 3 8.88 11.52 11.51
N ASN A 4 8.54 11.46 11.21
CA ASN A 4 7.84 10.86 10.99
C ASN A 4 7.57 10.28 10.32
N ARG A 5 7.64 9.83 10.27
CA ARG A 5 7.45 9.27 9.52
C ARG A 5 6.63 8.38 9.32
N THR A 6 5.94 8.25 9.85
CA THR A 6 4.86 7.43 9.63
C THR A 6 4.26 7.78 8.36
N THR A 7 4.42 6.99 7.44
CA THR A 7 3.88 7.28 6.18
C THR A 7 2.45 6.92 6.19
N VAL A 8 1.62 7.89 6.19
CA VAL A 8 0.19 7.65 6.05
C VAL A 8 -0.08 7.59 4.57
N LEU A 9 -0.32 6.40 4.08
CA LEU A 9 -0.64 6.20 2.68
C LEU A 9 -2.12 6.43 2.47
N LYS A 10 -2.47 7.00 1.34
CA LYS A 10 -3.85 7.24 0.99
C LYS A 10 -4.12 6.90 -0.45
N ASP A 11 -5.38 6.89 -0.79
CA ASP A 11 -5.86 6.64 -2.14
C ASP A 11 -5.12 7.54 -3.11
N GLY A 12 -4.56 6.95 -4.13
CA GLY A 12 -3.79 7.68 -5.13
C GLY A 12 -2.30 7.71 -4.89
N ASP A 13 -1.83 7.29 -3.72
CA ASP A 13 -0.41 7.30 -3.42
C ASP A 13 0.28 6.11 -4.05
N GLN A 14 1.53 6.30 -4.43
CA GLN A 14 2.35 5.19 -4.89
C GLN A 14 2.88 4.43 -3.71
N CYS A 15 2.93 3.11 -3.85
CA CYS A 15 3.44 2.26 -2.80
C CYS A 15 4.27 1.12 -3.38
N LEU A 16 5.12 0.57 -2.52
CA LEU A 16 5.94 -0.59 -2.85
C LEU A 16 5.64 -1.68 -1.84
N VAL A 17 5.36 -2.87 -2.35
CA VAL A 17 5.07 -4.01 -1.48
C VAL A 17 6.39 -4.61 -1.02
N ILE A 18 6.58 -4.68 0.30
CA ILE A 18 7.83 -5.14 0.89
C ILE A 18 7.72 -6.50 1.55
N ALA A 19 6.53 -7.06 1.62
CA ALA A 19 6.33 -8.36 2.27
C ALA A 19 5.11 -9.04 1.70
N GLY A 20 5.02 -10.34 1.93
CA GLY A 20 3.88 -11.13 1.51
C GLY A 20 4.02 -11.66 0.10
N THR A 21 2.92 -12.15 -0.43
CA THR A 21 2.91 -12.82 -1.73
C THR A 21 3.32 -11.88 -2.88
N HIS A 22 3.02 -10.60 -2.72
CA HIS A 22 3.26 -9.61 -3.78
C HIS A 22 4.52 -8.80 -3.56
N LYS A 23 5.42 -9.29 -2.73
CA LYS A 23 6.66 -8.58 -2.43
C LYS A 23 7.39 -8.20 -3.71
N GLY A 24 7.86 -6.96 -3.77
CA GLY A 24 8.59 -6.44 -4.91
C GLY A 24 7.75 -5.75 -5.95
N LYS A 25 6.43 -5.83 -5.83
CA LYS A 25 5.54 -5.15 -6.75
C LYS A 25 5.26 -3.75 -6.25
N TRP A 26 4.90 -2.87 -7.17
CA TRP A 26 4.55 -1.52 -6.79
C TRP A 26 3.38 -1.05 -7.64
N GLY A 27 2.73 -0.02 -7.17
CA GLY A 27 1.59 0.52 -7.88
C GLY A 27 0.95 1.65 -7.12
N ILE A 28 -0.28 1.97 -7.49
CA ILE A 28 -1.05 3.06 -6.91
C ILE A 28 -2.12 2.47 -6.02
N ILE A 29 -2.25 3.03 -4.83
CA ILE A 29 -3.32 2.62 -3.92
C ILE A 29 -4.64 3.13 -4.47
N SER A 30 -5.58 2.23 -4.69
CA SER A 30 -6.87 2.64 -5.22
C SER A 30 -8.02 2.44 -4.23
N ASP A 31 -7.75 1.79 -3.12
CA ASP A 31 -8.81 1.52 -2.15
C ASP A 31 -8.18 1.21 -0.81
N ILE A 32 -8.77 1.70 0.25
CA ILE A 32 -8.30 1.42 1.60
C ILE A 32 -9.48 0.97 2.44
N ASN A 33 -9.36 -0.21 3.04
CA ASN A 33 -10.41 -0.77 3.87
C ASN A 33 -9.86 -1.14 5.22
N THR A 34 -10.57 -0.80 6.27
CA THR A 34 -10.20 -1.17 7.63
C THR A 34 -11.21 -2.18 8.14
N SER A 35 -10.71 -3.33 8.56
CA SER A 35 -11.59 -4.36 9.10
C SER A 35 -11.98 -4.03 10.53
N LYS A 36 -12.96 -4.76 11.03
CA LYS A 36 -13.40 -4.56 12.41
C LYS A 36 -12.32 -4.87 13.42
N THR A 37 -11.40 -5.74 13.06
CA THR A 37 -10.31 -6.13 13.94
C THR A 37 -9.12 -5.19 13.84
N GLY A 38 -9.22 -4.16 13.04
CA GLY A 38 -8.15 -3.17 12.93
C GLY A 38 -7.14 -3.43 11.83
N HIS A 39 -7.33 -4.47 11.06
CA HIS A 39 -6.44 -4.72 9.93
C HIS A 39 -6.81 -3.81 8.77
N VAL A 40 -5.81 -3.18 8.18
CA VAL A 40 -6.03 -2.30 7.05
C VAL A 40 -5.55 -2.99 5.79
N THR A 41 -6.45 -3.10 4.82
CA THR A 41 -6.15 -3.70 3.53
C THR A 41 -6.21 -2.62 2.46
N ILE A 42 -5.37 -2.74 1.48
CA ILE A 42 -5.38 -1.80 0.36
C ILE A 42 -5.43 -2.59 -0.94
N THR A 43 -5.95 -1.93 -1.97
CA THR A 43 -5.89 -2.45 -3.33
C THR A 43 -4.82 -1.67 -4.05
N VAL A 44 -3.90 -2.39 -4.68
CA VAL A 44 -2.80 -1.79 -5.43
C VAL A 44 -3.05 -2.04 -6.90
N GLU A 45 -3.03 -0.96 -7.67
CA GLU A 45 -3.23 -1.06 -9.12
C GLU A 45 -1.93 -0.75 -9.82
N GLN A 46 -1.45 -1.70 -10.59
CA GLN A 46 -0.22 -1.55 -11.34
C GLN A 46 -0.47 -0.92 -12.69
N ALA A 47 0.60 -0.46 -13.32
CA ALA A 47 0.49 0.23 -14.61
C ALA A 47 -0.16 -0.62 -15.69
N SER A 48 -0.06 -1.94 -15.57
CA SER A 48 -0.67 -2.85 -16.53
C SER A 48 -2.14 -3.12 -16.26
N SER A 49 -2.75 -2.36 -15.37
CA SER A 49 -4.14 -2.52 -14.95
C SER A 49 -4.38 -3.76 -14.11
N ILE A 50 -3.33 -4.39 -13.63
CA ILE A 50 -3.46 -5.51 -12.72
C ILE A 50 -3.66 -4.96 -11.32
N ARG A 51 -4.65 -5.50 -10.62
CA ARG A 51 -4.94 -5.09 -9.26
C ARG A 51 -4.80 -6.27 -8.32
N PHE A 52 -4.34 -5.99 -7.12
CA PHE A 52 -4.29 -7.01 -6.09
C PHE A 52 -4.48 -6.34 -4.74
N LYS A 53 -4.88 -7.15 -3.76
CA LYS A 53 -5.06 -6.67 -2.40
C LYS A 53 -3.91 -7.13 -1.55
N THR A 54 -3.52 -6.27 -0.62
CA THR A 54 -2.48 -6.61 0.33
C THR A 54 -2.71 -5.82 1.61
N LEU A 55 -1.97 -6.17 2.65
CA LEU A 55 -2.09 -5.45 3.91
C LEU A 55 -1.32 -4.15 3.84
N MET A 56 -1.88 -3.11 4.46
CA MET A 56 -1.21 -1.81 4.51
C MET A 56 0.19 -1.94 5.09
N ARG A 57 0.36 -2.78 6.11
CA ARG A 57 1.67 -2.94 6.75
C ARG A 57 2.69 -3.62 5.86
N ASN A 58 2.25 -4.20 4.75
CA ASN A 58 3.17 -4.86 3.82
C ASN A 58 3.68 -3.94 2.74
N VAL A 59 3.32 -2.67 2.82
CA VAL A 59 3.74 -1.70 1.81
C VAL A 59 4.34 -0.49 2.48
N ILE A 60 5.15 0.22 1.71
CA ILE A 60 5.68 1.51 2.14
C ILE A 60 5.44 2.50 1.01
N ALA A 61 5.49 3.78 1.34
CA ALA A 61 5.35 4.81 0.34
C ALA A 61 6.53 4.72 -0.62
N LYS A 62 6.22 4.76 -1.90
CA LYS A 62 7.28 4.74 -2.90
C LYS A 62 7.59 6.17 -3.25
N GLU A 63 8.80 6.57 -2.96
CA GLU A 63 9.26 7.93 -3.27
C GLU A 63 10.07 7.91 -4.53
N LYS A 64 10.04 9.03 -5.19
CA LYS A 64 10.75 9.14 -6.44
C LYS A 64 12.19 9.24 -6.29
#